data_a7d1201c548f8251bb1dea99fe3057fa
#
_entry.id   a7d1201c548f8251bb1dea99fe3057fa
#
_cell.length_a   1.000
_cell.length_b   1.000
_cell.length_c   1.000
_cell.angle_alpha   90.00
_cell.angle_beta   90.00
_cell.angle_gamma   90.00
#
_symmetry.space_group_name_H-M   'P 1'
#
loop_
_entity.id
_entity.type
_entity.pdbx_description
1 polymer ?
#
loop_
_entity_poly.entity_id
_entity_poly.type
_entity_poly.pdbx_seq_one_letter_code
_entity_poly.pdbx_strand_id
1 'polypeptide(L)'
;MRVVQGKLAVVEVLICGGAARGVQDRIIRAPKGAFENANNGKFDGALKSCGRIKISNPEPKWVMENMPSGRVMGDMVLLLNGEVLIINGGSSGTVGWELGRNPIFNPVIYRPNNAINYCFVVQKQSTIPIMYHSIAILVRDGRVLVGGSNQHTYYNFTMYVFLLN
;
A
#
# COMPACT_ATOMS: atom_id res chain seq x y z
N MET A 1 -30.40 -3.56 37.03
CA MET A 1 -29.72 -2.78 35.99
C MET A 1 -28.33 -3.36 35.82
N ARG A 2 -28.08 -4.19 34.78
CA ARG A 2 -26.77 -4.79 34.52
C ARG A 2 -26.00 -3.81 33.62
N VAL A 3 -24.97 -3.20 34.17
CA VAL A 3 -24.00 -2.44 33.37
C VAL A 3 -23.17 -3.47 32.60
N VAL A 4 -23.43 -3.59 31.29
CA VAL A 4 -22.52 -4.31 30.39
C VAL A 4 -21.29 -3.42 30.24
N GLN A 5 -20.19 -3.79 30.89
CA GLN A 5 -18.89 -3.18 30.62
C GLN A 5 -18.55 -3.44 29.15
N GLY A 6 -18.79 -2.44 28.31
CA GLY A 6 -18.40 -2.45 26.92
C GLY A 6 -16.86 -2.51 26.86
N LYS A 7 -16.32 -3.59 26.34
CA LYS A 7 -14.91 -3.66 25.98
C LYS A 7 -14.65 -2.51 25.03
N LEU A 8 -13.84 -1.53 25.43
CA LEU A 8 -13.40 -0.45 24.55
C LEU A 8 -12.82 -1.08 23.29
N ALA A 9 -13.36 -0.69 22.14
CA ALA A 9 -12.85 -1.17 20.87
C ALA A 9 -11.36 -0.78 20.73
N VAL A 10 -10.50 -1.73 20.44
CA VAL A 10 -9.11 -1.46 20.15
C VAL A 10 -9.05 -0.81 18.76
N VAL A 11 -8.62 0.46 18.71
CA VAL A 11 -8.43 1.18 17.46
C VAL A 11 -6.94 1.16 17.12
N GLU A 12 -6.63 0.62 15.96
CA GLU A 12 -5.26 0.51 15.44
C GLU A 12 -5.17 1.17 14.06
N VAL A 13 -4.08 1.89 13.82
CA VAL A 13 -3.78 2.51 12.53
C VAL A 13 -2.56 1.82 11.96
N LEU A 14 -2.63 1.42 10.68
CA LEU A 14 -1.54 0.83 9.91
C LEU A 14 -1.24 1.73 8.71
N ILE A 15 0.04 2.03 8.48
CA ILE A 15 0.53 2.80 7.33
C ILE A 15 1.70 2.05 6.73
N CYS A 16 1.65 1.76 5.43
CA CYS A 16 2.68 0.98 4.75
C CYS A 16 3.14 1.64 3.45
N GLY A 17 4.44 1.54 3.17
CA GLY A 17 5.02 1.93 1.89
C GLY A 17 5.12 3.43 1.68
N GLY A 18 5.08 3.83 0.42
CA GLY A 18 5.21 5.20 -0.04
C GLY A 18 6.44 5.42 -0.91
N ALA A 19 6.54 6.62 -1.52
CA ALA A 19 7.71 7.00 -2.30
C ALA A 19 8.93 7.26 -1.42
N ALA A 20 10.12 6.96 -1.92
CA ALA A 20 11.36 7.23 -1.22
C ALA A 20 11.51 8.74 -0.94
N ARG A 21 12.02 9.08 0.24
CA ARG A 21 12.41 10.48 0.52
C ARG A 21 13.67 10.81 -0.26
N GLY A 22 13.65 11.89 -1.04
CA GLY A 22 14.86 12.47 -1.57
C GLY A 22 15.81 12.85 -0.42
N VAL A 23 17.10 12.57 -0.60
CA VAL A 23 18.15 12.90 0.36
C VAL A 23 18.35 14.42 0.34
N GLN A 24 17.63 15.16 1.15
CA GLN A 24 17.88 16.50 1.64
C GLN A 24 16.58 17.27 1.88
N ASP A 25 16.03 17.14 3.04
CA ASP A 25 15.62 18.26 3.87
C ASP A 25 15.00 17.77 5.18
N ARG A 26 15.65 18.09 6.27
CA ARG A 26 15.17 17.81 7.64
C ARG A 26 14.03 18.73 8.10
N ILE A 27 13.48 19.53 7.20
CA ILE A 27 12.46 20.54 7.52
C ILE A 27 11.24 20.35 6.62
N ILE A 28 10.19 19.73 7.18
CA ILE A 28 8.74 19.90 6.90
C ILE A 28 8.38 20.47 5.50
N ARG A 29 8.83 19.87 4.42
CA ARG A 29 8.25 20.06 3.09
C ARG A 29 8.08 18.70 2.43
N ALA A 30 6.95 18.54 1.74
CA ALA A 30 6.66 17.32 0.96
C ALA A 30 7.91 16.84 0.20
N PRO A 31 8.12 15.53 0.04
CA PRO A 31 9.33 15.00 -0.57
C PRO A 31 9.41 15.42 -2.04
N LYS A 32 9.97 16.59 -2.31
CA LYS A 32 10.27 17.06 -3.67
C LYS A 32 11.12 16.02 -4.42
N GLY A 33 12.01 15.32 -3.71
CA GLY A 33 13.01 14.47 -4.33
C GLY A 33 12.47 13.32 -5.19
N ALA A 34 11.52 12.52 -4.71
CA ALA A 34 11.02 11.38 -5.48
C ALA A 34 10.24 11.81 -6.72
N PHE A 35 9.46 12.89 -6.62
CA PHE A 35 8.70 13.43 -7.75
C PHE A 35 9.63 14.08 -8.79
N GLU A 36 10.57 14.91 -8.34
CA GLU A 36 11.57 15.54 -9.22
C GLU A 36 12.46 14.50 -9.89
N ASN A 37 12.91 13.47 -9.15
CA ASN A 37 13.69 12.36 -9.69
C ASN A 37 12.91 11.62 -10.78
N ALA A 38 11.66 11.26 -10.52
CA ALA A 38 10.83 10.53 -11.47
C ALA A 38 10.55 11.35 -12.74
N ASN A 39 10.29 12.66 -12.62
CA ASN A 39 10.17 13.55 -13.78
C ASN A 39 11.45 13.66 -14.60
N ASN A 40 12.61 13.49 -13.99
CA ASN A 40 13.91 13.45 -14.64
C ASN A 40 14.32 12.00 -15.06
N GLY A 41 13.39 11.05 -15.06
CA GLY A 41 13.61 9.68 -15.50
C GLY A 41 14.30 8.78 -14.47
N LYS A 42 14.51 9.23 -13.21
CA LYS A 42 15.10 8.46 -12.14
C LYS A 42 14.01 7.95 -11.19
N PHE A 43 13.76 6.65 -11.20
CA PHE A 43 12.70 6.00 -10.41
C PHE A 43 13.29 5.33 -9.16
N ASP A 44 13.30 6.05 -8.05
CA ASP A 44 13.79 5.55 -6.77
C ASP A 44 12.90 4.40 -6.25
N GLY A 45 13.49 3.44 -5.55
CA GLY A 45 12.76 2.32 -4.97
C GLY A 45 11.75 2.77 -3.92
N ALA A 46 10.56 2.18 -3.93
CA ALA A 46 9.50 2.46 -2.96
C ALA A 46 9.89 1.97 -1.55
N LEU A 47 9.36 2.62 -0.52
CA LEU A 47 9.59 2.24 0.87
C LEU A 47 8.95 0.88 1.19
N LYS A 48 9.65 0.08 2.00
CA LYS A 48 9.16 -1.20 2.55
C LYS A 48 8.55 -1.04 3.95
N SER A 49 8.81 0.08 4.60
CA SER A 49 8.42 0.29 5.98
C SER A 49 6.90 0.29 6.15
N CYS A 50 6.44 -0.40 7.19
CA CYS A 50 5.11 -0.32 7.75
C CYS A 50 5.21 0.15 9.19
N GLY A 51 4.38 1.12 9.57
CA GLY A 51 4.19 1.52 10.95
C GLY A 51 2.77 1.19 11.39
N ARG A 52 2.63 0.63 12.60
CA ARG A 52 1.33 0.49 13.23
C ARG A 52 1.32 1.11 14.62
N ILE A 53 0.18 1.64 15.03
CA ILE A 53 -0.01 2.25 16.32
C ILE A 53 -1.41 1.93 16.86
N LYS A 54 -1.48 1.47 18.13
CA LYS A 54 -2.75 1.29 18.86
C LYS A 54 -3.09 2.58 19.56
N ILE A 55 -3.92 3.41 18.95
CA ILE A 55 -4.29 4.72 19.48
C ILE A 55 -5.19 4.64 20.72
N SER A 56 -5.81 3.49 20.98
CA SER A 56 -6.57 3.22 22.20
C SER A 56 -5.70 2.92 23.43
N ASN A 57 -4.37 2.77 23.27
CA ASN A 57 -3.48 2.59 24.41
C ASN A 57 -3.28 3.92 25.15
N PRO A 58 -3.07 3.92 26.49
CA PRO A 58 -2.76 5.13 27.24
C PRO A 58 -1.48 5.83 26.77
N GLU A 59 -0.48 5.04 26.36
CA GLU A 59 0.78 5.52 25.77
C GLU A 59 0.97 4.90 24.37
N PRO A 60 0.38 5.48 23.33
CA PRO A 60 0.50 4.94 21.99
C PRO A 60 1.95 5.02 21.47
N LYS A 61 2.46 3.90 20.97
CA LYS A 61 3.81 3.84 20.37
C LYS A 61 3.74 3.19 19.01
N TRP A 62 4.50 3.75 18.07
CA TRP A 62 4.68 3.14 16.75
C TRP A 62 5.51 1.88 16.84
N VAL A 63 5.00 0.82 16.23
CA VAL A 63 5.74 -0.43 15.98
C VAL A 63 6.05 -0.47 14.49
N MET A 64 7.33 -0.59 14.17
CA MET A 64 7.81 -0.57 12.79
C MET A 64 8.17 -1.98 12.31
N GLU A 65 7.73 -2.31 11.10
CA GLU A 65 8.00 -3.57 10.40
C GLU A 65 8.36 -3.29 8.94
N ASN A 66 8.81 -4.30 8.21
CA ASN A 66 9.08 -4.19 6.78
C ASN A 66 8.24 -5.16 5.97
N MET A 67 7.60 -4.65 4.93
CA MET A 67 6.97 -5.48 3.90
C MET A 67 8.02 -6.27 3.11
N PRO A 68 7.64 -7.41 2.50
CA PRO A 68 8.50 -8.17 1.59
C PRO A 68 9.02 -7.33 0.42
N SER A 69 8.18 -6.43 -0.11
CA SER A 69 8.53 -5.53 -1.22
C SER A 69 8.09 -4.10 -0.91
N GLY A 70 8.90 -3.13 -1.33
CA GLY A 70 8.51 -1.71 -1.27
C GLY A 70 7.34 -1.46 -2.21
N ARG A 71 6.42 -0.58 -1.80
CA ARG A 71 5.18 -0.33 -2.56
C ARG A 71 4.80 1.14 -2.51
N VAL A 72 4.57 1.72 -3.68
CA VAL A 72 3.98 3.05 -3.87
C VAL A 72 2.67 2.89 -4.64
N MET A 73 1.68 3.74 -4.37
CA MET A 73 0.35 3.71 -5.02
C MET A 73 -0.40 2.37 -4.84
N GLY A 74 -0.16 1.69 -3.71
CA GLY A 74 -0.91 0.48 -3.38
C GLY A 74 -2.16 0.79 -2.57
N ASP A 75 -3.08 -0.15 -2.57
CA ASP A 75 -4.31 -0.12 -1.79
C ASP A 75 -4.18 -1.01 -0.55
N MET A 76 -4.89 -0.63 0.52
CA MET A 76 -4.98 -1.41 1.75
C MET A 76 -6.45 -1.63 2.08
N VAL A 77 -6.87 -2.90 2.16
CA VAL A 77 -8.26 -3.31 2.37
C VAL A 77 -8.38 -4.12 3.65
N LEU A 78 -9.19 -3.65 4.60
CA LEU A 78 -9.50 -4.41 5.80
C LEU A 78 -10.44 -5.56 5.44
N LEU A 79 -10.03 -6.79 5.76
CA LEU A 79 -10.78 -8.01 5.52
C LEU A 79 -11.72 -8.34 6.69
N LEU A 80 -12.73 -9.19 6.44
CA LEU A 80 -13.75 -9.57 7.44
C LEU A 80 -13.15 -10.26 8.69
N ASN A 81 -12.01 -10.89 8.56
CA ASN A 81 -11.31 -11.56 9.66
C ASN A 81 -10.34 -10.64 10.44
N GLY A 82 -10.31 -9.34 10.11
CA GLY A 82 -9.42 -8.36 10.74
C GLY A 82 -7.99 -8.33 10.19
N GLU A 83 -7.66 -9.14 9.19
CA GLU A 83 -6.42 -9.03 8.43
C GLU A 83 -6.50 -7.88 7.43
N VAL A 84 -5.37 -7.40 6.92
CA VAL A 84 -5.32 -6.33 5.92
C VAL A 84 -4.68 -6.87 4.64
N LEU A 85 -5.41 -6.77 3.53
CA LEU A 85 -4.86 -7.03 2.20
C LEU A 85 -4.16 -5.78 1.69
N ILE A 86 -2.89 -5.92 1.30
CA ILE A 86 -2.07 -4.90 0.65
C ILE A 86 -1.88 -5.34 -0.80
N ILE A 87 -2.40 -4.58 -1.74
CA ILE A 87 -2.50 -4.97 -3.15
C ILE A 87 -2.16 -3.78 -4.07
N ASN A 88 -1.95 -4.01 -5.35
CA ASN A 88 -1.68 -3.00 -6.38
C ASN A 88 -0.37 -2.23 -6.15
N GLY A 89 -0.11 -1.23 -6.99
CA GLY A 89 1.03 -0.33 -6.89
C GLY A 89 2.30 -0.82 -7.57
N GLY A 90 3.34 0.01 -7.51
CA GLY A 90 4.65 -0.24 -8.10
C GLY A 90 5.76 -0.30 -7.05
N SER A 91 6.90 -0.91 -7.40
CA SER A 91 8.04 -1.02 -6.50
C SER A 91 9.02 0.15 -6.62
N SER A 92 8.79 1.10 -7.54
CA SER A 92 9.66 2.28 -7.70
C SER A 92 8.91 3.48 -8.27
N GLY A 93 9.50 4.64 -8.14
CA GLY A 93 8.94 5.92 -8.56
C GLY A 93 8.05 6.56 -7.51
N THR A 94 7.04 7.29 -7.97
CA THR A 94 6.13 8.06 -7.13
C THR A 94 4.72 8.11 -7.72
N VAL A 95 3.80 8.75 -7.01
CA VAL A 95 2.46 9.06 -7.49
C VAL A 95 2.53 10.07 -8.65
N GLY A 96 1.72 9.84 -9.66
CA GLY A 96 1.60 10.71 -10.85
C GLY A 96 1.53 9.90 -12.14
N TRP A 97 1.11 10.57 -13.22
CA TRP A 97 1.05 9.97 -14.56
C TRP A 97 2.44 9.56 -15.01
N GLU A 98 2.57 8.28 -15.35
CA GLU A 98 3.83 7.68 -15.83
C GLU A 98 5.03 7.83 -14.89
N LEU A 99 4.80 8.16 -13.60
CA LEU A 99 5.87 8.32 -12.61
C LEU A 99 6.09 7.08 -11.73
N GLY A 100 5.24 6.06 -11.83
CA GLY A 100 5.43 4.76 -11.21
C GLY A 100 6.06 3.75 -12.18
N ARG A 101 6.84 2.81 -11.63
CA ARG A 101 7.49 1.74 -12.40
C ARG A 101 7.43 0.42 -11.63
N ASN A 102 7.64 -0.64 -12.39
CA ASN A 102 7.78 -1.98 -11.86
C ASN A 102 6.55 -2.42 -11.03
N PRO A 103 5.41 -2.72 -11.68
CA PRO A 103 4.19 -3.12 -10.99
C PRO A 103 4.42 -4.33 -10.08
N ILE A 104 3.78 -4.34 -8.93
CA ILE A 104 3.85 -5.46 -7.99
C ILE A 104 2.63 -6.33 -8.17
N PHE A 105 2.85 -7.55 -8.62
CA PHE A 105 1.80 -8.51 -8.91
C PHE A 105 1.37 -9.33 -7.69
N ASN A 106 2.23 -9.45 -6.68
CA ASN A 106 1.94 -10.23 -5.48
C ASN A 106 1.18 -9.42 -4.44
N PRO A 107 -0.08 -9.76 -4.14
CA PRO A 107 -0.73 -9.24 -2.94
C PRO A 107 -0.03 -9.74 -1.68
N VAL A 108 -0.19 -9.00 -0.59
CA VAL A 108 0.34 -9.37 0.73
C VAL A 108 -0.78 -9.29 1.74
N ILE A 109 -0.95 -10.32 2.56
CA ILE A 109 -1.83 -10.28 3.73
C ILE A 109 -1.00 -9.86 4.94
N TYR A 110 -1.43 -8.81 5.60
CA TYR A 110 -0.90 -8.40 6.89
C TYR A 110 -1.78 -8.96 8.02
N ARG A 111 -1.16 -9.68 8.95
CA ARG A 111 -1.78 -10.36 10.09
C ARG A 111 -1.39 -9.66 11.39
N PRO A 112 -2.21 -8.73 11.90
CA PRO A 112 -1.84 -7.90 13.05
C PRO A 112 -1.60 -8.67 14.34
N ASN A 113 -2.16 -9.88 14.45
CA ASN A 113 -2.03 -10.74 15.65
C ASN A 113 -0.79 -11.64 15.66
N ASN A 114 -0.02 -11.69 14.57
CA ASN A 114 1.22 -12.44 14.51
C ASN A 114 2.35 -11.70 15.24
N ALA A 115 3.39 -12.43 15.58
CA ALA A 115 4.61 -11.85 16.13
C ALA A 115 5.26 -10.91 15.07
N ILE A 116 5.94 -9.86 15.56
CA ILE A 116 6.69 -8.91 14.71
C ILE A 116 7.64 -9.69 13.78
N ASN A 117 7.73 -9.26 12.53
CA ASN A 117 8.44 -9.90 11.40
C ASN A 117 7.75 -11.14 10.80
N TYR A 118 6.63 -11.60 11.35
CA TYR A 118 5.82 -12.70 10.81
C TYR A 118 4.42 -12.26 10.38
N CYS A 119 4.19 -10.94 10.35
CA CYS A 119 2.88 -10.39 10.02
C CYS A 119 2.56 -10.43 8.53
N PHE A 120 3.55 -10.49 7.63
CA PHE A 120 3.35 -10.41 6.18
C PHE A 120 3.38 -11.78 5.51
N VAL A 121 2.32 -12.10 4.78
CA VAL A 121 2.21 -13.36 4.01
C VAL A 121 1.97 -13.02 2.54
N VAL A 122 2.97 -13.31 1.70
CA VAL A 122 2.89 -13.08 0.25
C VAL A 122 1.88 -14.06 -0.36
N GLN A 123 1.01 -13.53 -1.22
CA GLN A 123 -0.01 -14.30 -1.92
C GLN A 123 0.42 -14.61 -3.35
N LYS A 124 -0.35 -15.51 -4.00
CA LYS A 124 -0.17 -15.82 -5.43
C LYS A 124 -0.28 -14.54 -6.25
N GLN A 125 0.62 -14.39 -7.20
CA GLN A 125 0.67 -13.21 -8.07
C GLN A 125 -0.54 -13.12 -9.01
N SER A 126 -0.95 -11.90 -9.29
CA SER A 126 -1.84 -11.54 -10.40
C SER A 126 -1.04 -11.51 -11.71
N THR A 127 -1.74 -11.51 -12.83
CA THR A 127 -1.16 -11.28 -14.16
C THR A 127 -1.45 -9.85 -14.67
N ILE A 128 -2.30 -9.12 -13.98
CA ILE A 128 -2.74 -7.77 -14.40
C ILE A 128 -2.02 -6.74 -13.54
N PRO A 129 -1.22 -5.83 -14.16
CA PRO A 129 -0.58 -4.74 -13.45
C PRO A 129 -1.62 -3.67 -13.09
N ILE A 130 -1.65 -3.27 -11.82
CA ILE A 130 -2.54 -2.20 -11.34
C ILE A 130 -1.71 -1.25 -10.48
N MET A 131 -1.63 0.02 -10.90
CA MET A 131 -0.82 1.04 -10.23
C MET A 131 -1.64 2.31 -9.97
N TYR A 132 -1.27 3.42 -10.59
CA TYR A 132 -1.87 4.73 -10.35
C TYR A 132 -3.34 4.80 -10.75
N HIS A 133 -4.15 5.53 -9.97
CA HIS A 133 -5.60 5.62 -10.11
C HIS A 133 -6.33 4.28 -9.96
N SER A 134 -5.76 3.36 -9.20
CA SER A 134 -6.43 2.12 -8.81
C SER A 134 -7.34 2.32 -7.60
N ILE A 135 -8.23 1.36 -7.41
CA ILE A 135 -9.04 1.20 -6.22
C ILE A 135 -9.23 -0.29 -5.93
N ALA A 136 -9.21 -0.63 -4.66
CA ALA A 136 -9.57 -1.97 -4.19
C ALA A 136 -10.59 -1.85 -3.05
N ILE A 137 -11.70 -2.59 -3.15
CA ILE A 137 -12.76 -2.59 -2.14
C ILE A 137 -13.18 -4.01 -1.79
N LEU A 138 -13.49 -4.25 -0.51
CA LEU A 138 -14.11 -5.49 -0.06
C LEU A 138 -15.61 -5.43 -0.37
N VAL A 139 -16.09 -6.42 -1.12
CA VAL A 139 -17.52 -6.57 -1.40
C VAL A 139 -18.20 -7.51 -0.40
N ARG A 140 -19.54 -7.46 -0.36
CA ARG A 140 -20.34 -8.11 0.68
C ARG A 140 -20.12 -9.63 0.79
N ASP A 141 -19.76 -10.29 -0.29
CA ASP A 141 -19.51 -11.74 -0.35
C ASP A 141 -18.07 -12.15 0.03
N GLY A 142 -17.25 -11.20 0.50
CA GLY A 142 -15.88 -11.42 0.95
C GLY A 142 -14.82 -11.35 -0.16
N ARG A 143 -15.23 -11.15 -1.42
CA ARG A 143 -14.28 -10.91 -2.52
C ARG A 143 -13.76 -9.46 -2.47
N VAL A 144 -12.58 -9.24 -3.03
CA VAL A 144 -12.05 -7.89 -3.24
C VAL A 144 -12.19 -7.54 -4.73
N LEU A 145 -12.96 -6.50 -4.99
CA LEU A 145 -13.07 -5.91 -6.32
C LEU A 145 -11.91 -4.92 -6.51
N VAL A 146 -11.21 -5.06 -7.63
CA VAL A 146 -10.10 -4.18 -8.01
C VAL A 146 -10.41 -3.55 -9.35
N GLY A 147 -10.16 -2.25 -9.48
CA GLY A 147 -10.42 -1.51 -10.71
C GLY A 147 -9.46 -0.35 -10.90
N GLY A 148 -9.51 0.23 -12.10
CA GLY A 148 -8.70 1.40 -12.45
C GLY A 148 -7.35 1.06 -13.04
N SER A 149 -6.35 1.88 -12.73
CA SER A 149 -4.98 1.83 -13.28
C SER A 149 -4.82 2.47 -14.65
N ASN A 150 -5.37 3.67 -14.83
CA ASN A 150 -4.96 4.52 -15.95
C ASN A 150 -3.84 5.46 -15.49
N GLN A 151 -2.60 5.08 -15.75
CA GLN A 151 -1.42 5.86 -15.38
C GLN A 151 -0.98 6.86 -16.45
N HIS A 152 -1.70 6.94 -17.57
CA HIS A 152 -1.39 7.82 -18.71
C HIS A 152 -2.28 9.06 -18.71
N THR A 153 -1.78 10.14 -19.33
CA THR A 153 -2.57 11.37 -19.55
C THR A 153 -3.79 11.11 -20.43
N TYR A 154 -3.67 10.20 -21.39
CA TYR A 154 -4.75 9.74 -22.27
C TYR A 154 -4.90 8.23 -22.16
N TYR A 155 -6.13 7.73 -22.39
CA TYR A 155 -6.36 6.30 -22.45
C TYR A 155 -5.52 5.67 -23.58
N ASN A 156 -4.70 4.70 -23.20
CA ASN A 156 -3.90 3.93 -24.16
C ASN A 156 -4.38 2.47 -24.14
N PHE A 157 -5.22 2.12 -25.09
CA PHE A 157 -5.77 0.78 -25.23
C PHE A 157 -4.80 -0.23 -25.85
N THR A 158 -3.70 0.22 -26.44
CA THR A 158 -2.72 -0.67 -27.09
C THR A 158 -1.82 -1.40 -26.09
N MET A 159 -1.62 -0.85 -24.90
CA MET A 159 -0.81 -1.48 -23.86
C MET A 159 -1.48 -2.71 -23.22
N TYR A 160 -2.80 -2.82 -23.31
CA TYR A 160 -3.54 -3.98 -22.77
C TYR A 160 -3.52 -5.21 -23.68
N VAL A 161 -3.20 -5.05 -24.96
CA VAL A 161 -3.16 -6.15 -25.93
C VAL A 161 -1.97 -7.08 -25.70
N PHE A 162 -0.89 -6.60 -25.09
CA PHE A 162 0.31 -7.38 -24.78
C PHE A 162 0.23 -8.22 -23.50
N LEU A 163 -0.83 -8.06 -22.71
CA LEU A 163 -0.99 -8.76 -21.42
C LEU A 163 -2.03 -9.90 -21.47
N LEU A 164 -2.65 -10.14 -22.62
CA LEU A 164 -3.68 -11.16 -22.83
C LEU A 164 -3.22 -12.39 -23.66
N ASN A 165 -1.91 -12.52 -23.92
CA ASN A 165 -1.34 -13.69 -24.60
C ASN A 165 -0.54 -14.55 -23.63
#